data_a997035fa8fad32f826b7dc84de34d63
#
_entry.id   a997035fa8fad32f826b7dc84de34d63
#
_cell.length_a   1.000
_cell.length_b   1.000
_cell.length_c   1.000
_cell.angle_alpha   90.00
_cell.angle_beta   90.00
_cell.angle_gamma   90.00
#
_symmetry.space_group_name_H-M   'P 1'
#
loop_
_entity.id
_entity.type
_entity.pdbx_description
1 polymer ?
#
loop_
_entity_poly.entity_id
_entity_poly.type
_entity_poly.pdbx_seq_one_letter_code
_entity_poly.pdbx_strand_id
1 'polypeptide(L)'
;MALYTLLNGALTLWVLYVERGTVYAGTAPSGETVRITTATKKNVPEYIVTVEVTSKKGKKEVVEVRRGFAEWFDGAGRFVAAPFQAMLAGSVAVVGRCDPKRAAAAAAEKQGVTAGEAGAGYTAEMLDVLAQANVSVVGSAAEEASGSEVKKGGKRRKA
;
A
#
# COMPACT_ATOMS: atom_id res chain seq x y z
N MET A 1 9.00 41.49 24.84
CA MET A 1 9.73 41.04 23.65
C MET A 1 10.78 39.98 23.98
N ALA A 2 11.68 40.21 24.98
CA ALA A 2 12.77 39.27 25.32
C ALA A 2 12.28 37.84 25.64
N LEU A 3 11.24 37.68 26.43
CA LEU A 3 10.69 36.38 26.80
C LEU A 3 10.16 35.58 25.58
N TYR A 4 9.48 36.27 24.66
CA TYR A 4 8.99 35.68 23.41
C TYR A 4 10.14 35.17 22.53
N THR A 5 11.18 36.00 22.35
CA THR A 5 12.37 35.63 21.56
C THR A 5 13.11 34.44 22.18
N LEU A 6 13.23 34.41 23.51
CA LEU A 6 13.87 33.31 24.22
C LEU A 6 13.10 31.99 24.07
N LEU A 7 11.78 32.02 24.24
CA LEU A 7 10.92 30.82 24.08
C LEU A 7 10.94 30.30 22.66
N ASN A 8 10.78 31.17 21.64
CA ASN A 8 10.86 30.77 20.25
C ASN A 8 12.24 30.25 19.85
N GLY A 9 13.30 30.89 20.36
CA GLY A 9 14.65 30.41 20.15
C GLY A 9 14.89 29.03 20.75
N ALA A 10 14.43 28.81 21.99
CA ALA A 10 14.52 27.50 22.64
C ALA A 10 13.73 26.42 21.90
N LEU A 11 12.50 26.72 21.44
CA LEU A 11 11.69 25.81 20.65
C LEU A 11 12.37 25.46 19.31
N THR A 12 12.89 26.45 18.62
CA THR A 12 13.61 26.24 17.35
C THR A 12 14.83 25.34 17.55
N LEU A 13 15.62 25.60 18.60
CA LEU A 13 16.76 24.75 18.94
C LEU A 13 16.33 23.33 19.31
N TRP A 14 15.23 23.16 20.03
CA TRP A 14 14.68 21.85 20.35
C TRP A 14 14.32 21.05 19.08
N VAL A 15 13.57 21.66 18.16
CA VAL A 15 13.18 21.01 16.89
C VAL A 15 14.41 20.63 16.06
N LEU A 16 15.42 21.51 15.98
CA LEU A 16 16.63 21.27 15.19
C LEU A 16 17.56 20.22 15.80
N TYR A 17 17.75 20.21 17.12
CA TYR A 17 18.74 19.36 17.77
C TYR A 17 18.17 18.08 18.37
N VAL A 18 16.92 18.08 18.84
CA VAL A 18 16.29 16.93 19.50
C VAL A 18 15.45 16.13 18.53
N GLU A 19 14.55 16.77 17.80
CA GLU A 19 13.64 16.06 16.89
C GLU A 19 14.34 15.61 15.60
N ARG A 20 15.21 16.42 15.03
CA ARG A 20 16.02 16.10 13.83
C ARG A 20 15.21 15.47 12.69
N GLY A 21 13.98 15.99 12.45
CA GLY A 21 13.09 15.47 11.43
C GLY A 21 12.42 14.13 11.79
N THR A 22 12.43 13.72 13.05
CA THR A 22 11.69 12.55 13.51
C THR A 22 10.19 12.82 13.45
N VAL A 23 9.47 12.05 12.64
CA VAL A 23 8.01 12.17 12.47
C VAL A 23 7.27 11.18 13.35
N TYR A 24 7.86 10.01 13.59
CA TYR A 24 7.25 8.97 14.39
C TYR A 24 8.30 8.21 15.21
N ALA A 25 7.97 7.93 16.45
CA ALA A 25 8.73 7.00 17.29
C ALA A 25 7.73 6.19 18.13
N GLY A 26 7.82 4.87 18.06
CA GLY A 26 6.88 3.99 18.75
C GLY A 26 7.37 2.56 18.82
N THR A 27 6.62 1.73 19.56
CA THR A 27 6.91 0.31 19.71
C THR A 27 5.84 -0.49 18.97
N ALA A 28 6.28 -1.37 18.08
CA ALA A 28 5.39 -2.29 17.37
C ALA A 28 4.82 -3.37 18.32
N PRO A 29 3.69 -4.01 17.97
CA PRO A 29 3.14 -5.13 18.75
C PRO A 29 4.13 -6.28 18.95
N SER A 30 5.07 -6.46 18.01
CA SER A 30 6.17 -7.41 18.10
C SER A 30 7.21 -7.04 19.18
N GLY A 31 7.12 -5.82 19.75
CA GLY A 31 8.05 -5.28 20.75
C GLY A 31 9.36 -4.74 20.16
N GLU A 32 9.39 -4.50 18.87
CA GLU A 32 10.45 -3.79 18.16
C GLU A 32 10.17 -2.28 18.25
N THR A 33 11.20 -1.47 18.47
CA THR A 33 11.08 -0.01 18.46
C THR A 33 11.31 0.49 17.03
N VAL A 34 10.38 1.30 16.54
CA VAL A 34 10.44 1.89 15.20
C VAL A 34 10.56 3.40 15.35
N ARG A 35 11.55 3.99 14.66
CA ARG A 35 11.73 5.43 14.53
C ARG A 35 11.74 5.80 13.06
N ILE A 36 10.87 6.72 12.67
CA ILE A 36 10.77 7.22 11.30
C ILE A 36 11.25 8.67 11.27
N THR A 37 12.26 8.90 10.48
CA THR A 37 12.82 10.22 10.23
C THR A 37 12.63 10.58 8.77
N THR A 38 12.27 11.83 8.49
CA THR A 38 12.06 12.29 7.12
C THR A 38 12.99 13.47 6.81
N ALA A 39 13.43 13.52 5.58
CA ALA A 39 14.25 14.60 5.07
C ALA A 39 13.84 14.95 3.62
N THR A 40 13.98 16.23 3.29
CA THR A 40 13.80 16.74 1.94
C THR A 40 15.03 17.58 1.57
N LYS A 41 15.50 17.45 0.33
CA LYS A 41 16.60 18.26 -0.17
C LYS A 41 16.04 19.49 -0.87
N LYS A 42 16.63 20.66 -0.60
CA LYS A 42 16.21 21.92 -1.24
C LYS A 42 16.30 21.80 -2.76
N ASN A 43 15.23 22.22 -3.45
CA ASN A 43 15.09 22.23 -4.92
C ASN A 43 15.14 20.82 -5.60
N VAL A 44 15.00 19.76 -4.83
CA VAL A 44 14.88 18.40 -5.38
C VAL A 44 13.52 17.85 -4.95
N PRO A 45 12.64 17.45 -5.87
CA PRO A 45 11.30 16.95 -5.55
C PRO A 45 11.34 15.50 -5.05
N GLU A 46 12.27 15.19 -4.17
CA GLU A 46 12.43 13.87 -3.56
C GLU A 46 12.13 13.91 -2.06
N TYR A 47 11.45 12.90 -1.62
CA TYR A 47 11.17 12.63 -0.23
C TYR A 47 12.01 11.46 0.25
N ILE A 48 12.78 11.69 1.29
CA ILE A 48 13.67 10.69 1.87
C ILE A 48 13.07 10.26 3.21
N VAL A 49 12.78 8.98 3.34
CA VAL A 49 12.28 8.37 4.58
C VAL A 49 13.36 7.43 5.10
N THR A 50 13.80 7.65 6.31
CA THR A 50 14.72 6.75 7.01
C THR A 50 13.98 6.09 8.16
N VAL A 51 13.89 4.78 8.14
CA VAL A 51 13.23 3.98 9.17
C VAL A 51 14.28 3.18 9.93
N GLU A 52 14.42 3.47 11.20
CA GLU A 52 15.26 2.72 12.13
C GLU A 52 14.38 1.73 12.91
N VAL A 53 14.65 0.45 12.77
CA VAL A 53 13.99 -0.62 13.53
C VAL A 53 14.99 -1.20 14.52
N THR A 54 14.69 -1.12 15.81
CA THR A 54 15.49 -1.74 16.85
C THR A 54 14.76 -2.97 17.40
N SER A 55 15.32 -4.13 17.16
CA SER A 55 14.78 -5.40 17.68
C SER A 55 14.96 -5.49 19.20
N LYS A 56 14.13 -6.30 19.86
CA LYS A 56 14.28 -6.65 21.31
C LYS A 56 15.67 -7.11 21.70
N LYS A 57 16.42 -7.71 20.75
CA LYS A 57 17.79 -8.17 20.95
C LYS A 57 18.85 -7.06 20.76
N GLY A 58 18.44 -5.81 20.61
CA GLY A 58 19.32 -4.66 20.38
C GLY A 58 19.88 -4.55 18.96
N LYS A 59 19.50 -5.41 18.03
CA LYS A 59 19.92 -5.31 16.64
C LYS A 59 19.16 -4.13 15.99
N LYS A 60 19.92 -3.19 15.42
CA LYS A 60 19.39 -2.06 14.67
C LYS A 60 19.41 -2.38 13.17
N GLU A 61 18.33 -2.13 12.52
CA GLU A 61 18.17 -2.18 11.07
C GLU A 61 17.74 -0.80 10.59
N VAL A 62 18.40 -0.28 9.58
CA VAL A 62 18.09 1.03 8.99
C VAL A 62 17.70 0.83 7.54
N VAL A 63 16.51 1.26 7.20
CA VAL A 63 15.98 1.23 5.84
C VAL A 63 15.80 2.66 5.35
N GLU A 64 16.46 3.02 4.27
CA GLU A 64 16.30 4.32 3.62
C GLU A 64 15.52 4.15 2.32
N VAL A 65 14.47 4.92 2.15
CA VAL A 65 13.61 4.93 0.96
C VAL A 65 13.60 6.33 0.39
N ARG A 66 13.92 6.46 -0.91
CA ARG A 66 13.86 7.73 -1.65
C ARG A 66 12.83 7.61 -2.75
N ARG A 67 11.90 8.55 -2.82
CA ARG A 67 10.83 8.59 -3.82
C ARG A 67 10.49 10.02 -4.22
N GLY A 68 10.04 10.16 -5.46
CA GLY A 68 9.55 11.45 -5.95
C GLY A 68 8.20 11.81 -5.35
N PHE A 69 7.99 13.09 -5.01
CA PHE A 69 6.69 13.56 -4.51
C PHE A 69 5.55 13.29 -5.51
N ALA A 70 5.83 13.34 -6.82
CA ALA A 70 4.84 13.14 -7.87
C ALA A 70 4.14 11.77 -7.80
N GLU A 71 4.76 10.76 -7.19
CA GLU A 71 4.17 9.42 -7.07
C GLU A 71 2.94 9.38 -6.14
N TRP A 72 2.77 10.39 -5.29
CA TRP A 72 1.72 10.41 -4.26
C TRP A 72 0.69 11.53 -4.43
N PHE A 73 0.80 12.30 -5.49
CA PHE A 73 -0.14 13.35 -5.79
C PHE A 73 -0.86 13.10 -7.11
N ASP A 74 -2.16 13.35 -7.13
CA ASP A 74 -2.95 13.28 -8.36
C ASP A 74 -2.71 14.52 -9.25
N GLY A 75 -3.28 14.52 -10.46
CA GLY A 75 -3.15 15.64 -11.38
C GLY A 75 -3.78 16.95 -10.86
N ALA A 76 -4.59 16.90 -9.81
CA ALA A 76 -5.15 18.07 -9.12
C ALA A 76 -4.31 18.50 -7.92
N GLY A 77 -3.17 17.85 -7.66
CA GLY A 77 -2.28 18.15 -6.54
C GLY A 77 -2.78 17.63 -5.18
N ARG A 78 -3.70 16.67 -5.15
CA ARG A 78 -4.20 16.06 -3.92
C ARG A 78 -3.36 14.86 -3.53
N PHE A 79 -3.07 14.74 -2.26
CA PHE A 79 -2.31 13.59 -1.74
C PHE A 79 -3.15 12.31 -1.77
N VAL A 80 -2.61 11.27 -2.39
CA VAL A 80 -3.19 9.93 -2.47
C VAL A 80 -2.45 9.03 -1.49
N ALA A 81 -3.12 8.64 -0.41
CA ALA A 81 -2.49 7.90 0.68
C ALA A 81 -2.14 6.45 0.32
N ALA A 82 -2.88 5.81 -0.60
CA ALA A 82 -2.73 4.39 -0.92
C ALA A 82 -1.32 4.02 -1.42
N PRO A 83 -0.73 4.68 -2.45
CA PRO A 83 0.62 4.36 -2.91
C PRO A 83 1.69 4.67 -1.86
N PHE A 84 1.53 5.73 -1.06
CA PHE A 84 2.43 6.05 0.03
C PHE A 84 2.45 4.95 1.11
N GLN A 85 1.27 4.48 1.51
CA GLN A 85 1.12 3.40 2.49
C GLN A 85 1.64 2.07 1.97
N ALA A 86 1.41 1.76 0.68
CA ALA A 86 1.97 0.57 0.02
C ALA A 86 3.50 0.63 0.01
N MET A 87 4.08 1.77 -0.33
CA MET A 87 5.54 1.97 -0.30
C MET A 87 6.12 1.70 1.10
N LEU A 88 5.52 2.23 2.16
CA LEU A 88 5.97 1.97 3.54
C LEU A 88 5.83 0.51 3.93
N ALA A 89 4.69 -0.13 3.63
CA ALA A 89 4.44 -1.54 3.94
C ALA A 89 5.38 -2.48 3.18
N GLY A 90 5.71 -2.14 1.92
CA GLY A 90 6.63 -2.92 1.10
C GLY A 90 8.11 -2.70 1.39
N SER A 91 8.46 -1.61 2.07
CA SER A 91 9.87 -1.27 2.38
C SER A 91 10.25 -1.63 3.80
N VAL A 92 9.31 -1.61 4.74
CA VAL A 92 9.56 -1.82 6.17
C VAL A 92 8.86 -3.09 6.64
N ALA A 93 9.63 -4.14 6.92
CA ALA A 93 9.11 -5.45 7.30
C ALA A 93 8.15 -5.42 8.50
N VAL A 94 8.40 -4.55 9.48
CA VAL A 94 7.53 -4.37 10.66
C VAL A 94 6.16 -3.83 10.27
N VAL A 95 6.12 -2.84 9.37
CA VAL A 95 4.88 -2.25 8.86
C VAL A 95 4.14 -3.25 7.97
N GLY A 96 4.85 -3.96 7.08
CA GLY A 96 4.27 -4.98 6.20
C GLY A 96 3.62 -6.13 6.96
N ARG A 97 4.17 -6.53 8.11
CA ARG A 97 3.56 -7.55 8.99
C ARG A 97 2.24 -7.07 9.61
N CYS A 98 2.12 -5.78 9.89
CA CYS A 98 0.89 -5.19 10.44
C CYS A 98 -0.19 -4.99 9.36
N ASP A 99 0.20 -4.78 8.11
CA ASP A 99 -0.72 -4.59 6.98
C ASP A 99 -0.31 -5.43 5.76
N PRO A 100 -0.61 -6.75 5.77
CA PRO A 100 -0.21 -7.65 4.70
C PRO A 100 -0.86 -7.34 3.35
N LYS A 101 -2.05 -6.73 3.33
CA LYS A 101 -2.73 -6.34 2.08
C LYS A 101 -1.95 -5.28 1.31
N ARG A 102 -1.47 -4.26 2.02
CA ARG A 102 -0.66 -3.19 1.40
C ARG A 102 0.75 -3.66 1.06
N ALA A 103 1.33 -4.55 1.86
CA ALA A 103 2.61 -5.18 1.52
C ALA A 103 2.50 -6.00 0.21
N ALA A 104 1.42 -6.74 0.01
CA ALA A 104 1.16 -7.48 -1.22
C ALA A 104 0.95 -6.53 -2.42
N ALA A 105 0.22 -5.42 -2.24
CA ALA A 105 0.06 -4.41 -3.29
C ALA A 105 1.41 -3.80 -3.72
N ALA A 106 2.28 -3.46 -2.76
CA ALA A 106 3.62 -2.96 -3.05
C ALA A 106 4.51 -3.99 -3.77
N ALA A 107 4.34 -5.28 -3.48
CA ALA A 107 5.04 -6.34 -4.18
C ALA A 107 4.57 -6.47 -5.64
N ALA A 108 3.26 -6.34 -5.87
CA ALA A 108 2.68 -6.36 -7.21
C ALA A 108 3.14 -5.16 -8.05
N GLU A 109 3.22 -3.95 -7.46
CA GLU A 109 3.75 -2.76 -8.15
C GLU A 109 5.23 -2.96 -8.55
N LYS A 110 6.05 -3.53 -7.69
CA LYS A 110 7.46 -3.83 -8.00
C LYS A 110 7.60 -4.83 -9.15
N GLN A 111 6.73 -5.82 -9.23
CA GLN A 111 6.70 -6.79 -10.33
C GLN A 111 6.17 -6.15 -11.63
N GLY A 112 5.18 -5.27 -11.55
CA GLY A 112 4.64 -4.53 -12.67
C GLY A 112 5.64 -3.56 -13.33
N VAL A 113 6.50 -2.92 -12.55
CA VAL A 113 7.54 -2.00 -13.07
C VAL A 113 8.67 -2.76 -13.79
N THR A 114 8.99 -3.98 -13.36
CA THR A 114 9.94 -4.82 -14.11
C THR A 114 9.34 -5.38 -15.40
N ALA A 115 8.01 -5.47 -15.50
CA ALA A 115 7.31 -5.86 -16.74
C ALA A 115 7.07 -4.67 -17.70
N GLY A 116 7.18 -3.43 -17.21
CA GLY A 116 6.90 -2.20 -17.98
C GLY A 116 7.99 -1.77 -18.95
N GLU A 117 9.23 -2.30 -18.85
CA GLU A 117 10.28 -2.13 -19.87
C GLU A 117 10.22 -3.18 -20.99
N ALA A 118 9.42 -4.21 -20.81
CA ALA A 118 9.11 -5.18 -21.88
C ALA A 118 7.59 -5.14 -22.11
N GLY A 119 7.16 -4.29 -23.04
CA GLY A 119 5.83 -4.16 -23.61
C GLY A 119 4.67 -4.88 -22.92
N ALA A 120 3.64 -4.14 -22.56
CA ALA A 120 2.37 -4.61 -22.00
C ALA A 120 1.99 -6.03 -22.44
N GLY A 121 2.31 -7.02 -21.65
CA GLY A 121 1.97 -8.42 -21.92
C GLY A 121 1.61 -9.11 -20.61
N TYR A 122 0.33 -9.34 -20.39
CA TYR A 122 -0.08 -10.42 -19.52
C TYR A 122 0.68 -11.68 -19.97
N THR A 123 1.41 -12.34 -19.06
CA THR A 123 2.06 -13.61 -19.42
C THR A 123 0.98 -14.59 -19.91
N ALA A 124 1.31 -15.42 -20.90
CA ALA A 124 0.35 -16.39 -21.45
C ALA A 124 -0.28 -17.27 -20.35
N GLU A 125 0.47 -17.59 -19.30
CA GLU A 125 -0.03 -18.32 -18.12
C GLU A 125 -1.08 -17.54 -17.32
N MET A 126 -0.97 -16.22 -17.24
CA MET A 126 -1.92 -15.37 -16.50
C MET A 126 -3.23 -15.20 -17.29
N LEU A 127 -3.14 -15.18 -18.63
CA LEU A 127 -4.29 -15.18 -19.52
C LEU A 127 -5.01 -16.54 -19.49
N ASP A 128 -4.27 -17.63 -19.37
CA ASP A 128 -4.85 -18.98 -19.30
C ASP A 128 -5.61 -19.22 -17.99
N VAL A 129 -5.06 -18.73 -16.86
CA VAL A 129 -5.74 -18.76 -15.55
C VAL A 129 -6.99 -17.88 -15.52
N LEU A 130 -6.95 -16.71 -16.15
CA LEU A 130 -8.13 -15.82 -16.30
C LEU A 130 -9.19 -16.44 -17.23
N ALA A 131 -8.78 -17.10 -18.31
CA ALA A 131 -9.68 -17.81 -19.21
C ALA A 131 -10.34 -19.01 -18.51
N GLN A 132 -9.60 -19.79 -17.74
CA GLN A 132 -10.14 -20.90 -16.94
C GLN A 132 -11.09 -20.43 -15.84
N ALA A 133 -10.78 -19.33 -15.14
CA ALA A 133 -11.65 -18.74 -14.13
C ALA A 133 -12.97 -18.24 -14.75
N ASN A 134 -12.93 -17.67 -15.95
CA ASN A 134 -14.14 -17.18 -16.64
C ASN A 134 -15.00 -18.30 -17.20
N VAL A 135 -14.39 -19.40 -17.64
CA VAL A 135 -15.11 -20.60 -18.11
C VAL A 135 -15.85 -21.31 -16.97
N SER A 136 -15.27 -21.36 -15.77
CA SER A 136 -15.94 -21.95 -14.60
C SER A 136 -17.15 -21.14 -14.12
N VAL A 137 -17.13 -19.80 -14.27
CA VAL A 137 -18.28 -18.95 -13.92
C VAL A 137 -19.41 -19.07 -14.94
N VAL A 138 -19.12 -19.21 -16.24
CA VAL A 138 -20.13 -19.36 -17.29
C VAL A 138 -20.74 -20.78 -17.28
N GLY A 139 -19.96 -21.80 -16.92
CA GLY A 139 -20.45 -23.18 -16.78
C GLY A 139 -21.45 -23.35 -15.63
N SER A 140 -21.25 -22.67 -14.51
CA SER A 140 -22.16 -22.74 -13.36
C SER A 140 -23.48 -21.97 -13.56
N ALA A 141 -23.51 -20.97 -14.44
CA ALA A 141 -24.74 -20.23 -14.77
C ALA A 141 -25.63 -20.94 -15.81
N ALA A 142 -25.10 -21.89 -16.55
CA ALA A 142 -25.86 -22.63 -17.57
C ALA A 142 -26.60 -23.88 -17.04
N GLU A 143 -26.22 -24.43 -15.89
CA GLU A 143 -26.90 -25.59 -15.29
C GLU A 143 -28.14 -25.23 -14.45
N GLU A 144 -28.32 -23.99 -14.02
CA GLU A 144 -29.49 -23.57 -13.26
C GLU A 144 -30.69 -23.13 -14.13
N ALA A 145 -30.54 -23.01 -15.45
CA ALA A 145 -31.59 -22.53 -16.35
C ALA A 145 -32.38 -23.65 -17.04
N SER A 146 -32.10 -24.93 -16.78
CA SER A 146 -32.73 -26.09 -17.48
C SER A 146 -33.71 -26.91 -16.62
N GLY A 147 -34.27 -26.38 -15.55
CA GLY A 147 -35.07 -27.13 -14.61
C GLY A 147 -36.44 -26.53 -14.28
N SER A 148 -37.21 -25.98 -15.24
CA SER A 148 -38.62 -25.68 -15.02
C SER A 148 -39.49 -26.02 -16.22
N GLU A 149 -39.77 -27.30 -16.35
CA GLU A 149 -40.76 -27.82 -17.29
C GLU A 149 -42.17 -27.60 -16.75
N VAL A 150 -42.91 -26.75 -17.44
CA VAL A 150 -44.30 -26.38 -17.16
C VAL A 150 -45.22 -27.53 -17.43
N LYS A 151 -45.78 -28.12 -16.40
CA LYS A 151 -46.83 -29.14 -16.47
C LYS A 151 -48.18 -28.47 -16.72
N LYS A 152 -48.58 -28.42 -17.99
CA LYS A 152 -49.89 -27.95 -18.44
C LYS A 152 -50.96 -29.03 -18.24
N GLY A 153 -51.69 -28.95 -17.12
CA GLY A 153 -52.85 -29.81 -16.86
C GLY A 153 -54.13 -29.22 -17.44
N GLY A 154 -54.57 -29.74 -18.56
CA GLY A 154 -55.88 -29.44 -19.10
C GLY A 154 -56.98 -30.18 -18.34
N LYS A 155 -58.01 -29.43 -17.89
CA LYS A 155 -59.24 -30.00 -17.37
C LYS A 155 -60.43 -29.53 -18.23
N ARG A 156 -60.82 -30.41 -19.15
CA ARG A 156 -62.11 -30.33 -19.86
C ARG A 156 -63.24 -30.53 -18.84
N ARG A 157 -64.23 -29.70 -18.85
CA ARG A 157 -65.53 -29.93 -18.26
C ARG A 157 -66.55 -29.97 -19.38
N LYS A 158 -67.34 -31.05 -19.39
CA LYS A 158 -68.48 -31.36 -20.24
C LYS A 158 -69.79 -31.20 -19.41
N ALA A 159 -70.81 -30.74 -20.05
CA ALA A 159 -72.22 -30.60 -19.73
C ALA A 159 -72.64 -29.25 -19.18
#